data_fd1dd99f1e707d86753c6af9a62a451c
#
_entry.id   fd1dd99f1e707d86753c6af9a62a451c
#
_cell.length_a   1.000
_cell.length_b   1.000
_cell.length_c   1.000
_cell.angle_alpha   90.00
_cell.angle_beta   90.00
_cell.angle_gamma   90.00
#
_symmetry.space_group_name_H-M   'P 1'
#
loop_
_entity.id
_entity.type
_entity.pdbx_description
1 polymer ?
#
loop_
_entity_poly.entity_id
_entity_poly.type
_entity_poly.pdbx_seq_one_letter_code
_entity_poly.pdbx_strand_id
1 'polypeptide(L)'
;MGACNLCGRTAFAPVFSVKGYDLVECRGCKLAYIANQPDDAELARIYSGSEGYHAALKDPASPQWAVIRRTAEAHMAFMSRVPQSGRLIDVGCSTGQFLGLARASGYEVSGVEFSEDSRQFAANHFGLTIEPGSIHDTAQEPGSLDVVTMFDVIEHVRDPIADMRAAHALLRPGGWFVLSTPNIDGLFPRLSRPLANRLDYWPHPEPPYHLYQYSVRTLAASLEKAGFRVGPVMHRRIPLDYTFGNLAALSKSPKRAAYAALFAPSALVGPWIGQGDWFYMAAQKPA
;
A
#
# COMPACT_ATOMS: atom_id res chain seq x y z
N MET A 1 22.94 3.69 -8.55
CA MET A 1 21.56 3.36 -8.93
C MET A 1 21.51 1.92 -9.38
N GLY A 2 20.59 1.11 -8.80
CA GLY A 2 20.46 -0.31 -9.10
C GLY A 2 19.59 -0.57 -10.35
N ALA A 3 19.53 -1.84 -10.76
CA ALA A 3 18.63 -2.31 -11.81
C ALA A 3 17.17 -2.26 -11.33
N CYS A 4 16.24 -2.01 -12.25
CA CYS A 4 14.80 -2.02 -11.97
C CYS A 4 14.35 -3.38 -11.43
N ASN A 5 13.72 -3.42 -10.27
CA ASN A 5 13.27 -4.64 -9.60
C ASN A 5 12.33 -5.49 -10.47
N LEU A 6 11.48 -4.84 -11.30
CA LEU A 6 10.56 -5.55 -12.17
C LEU A 6 11.26 -6.14 -13.42
N CYS A 7 12.03 -5.37 -14.18
CA CYS A 7 12.52 -5.82 -15.49
C CYS A 7 14.05 -5.91 -15.62
N GLY A 8 14.81 -5.57 -14.58
CA GLY A 8 16.28 -5.63 -14.57
C GLY A 8 17.00 -4.55 -15.39
N ARG A 9 16.30 -3.66 -16.10
CA ARG A 9 16.90 -2.59 -16.88
C ARG A 9 17.44 -1.48 -15.98
N THR A 10 18.52 -0.82 -16.43
CA THR A 10 19.18 0.30 -15.73
C THR A 10 18.82 1.67 -16.31
N ALA A 11 18.11 1.71 -17.45
CA ALA A 11 17.69 2.96 -18.08
C ALA A 11 16.41 3.49 -17.47
N PHE A 12 16.44 4.72 -16.96
CA PHE A 12 15.31 5.40 -16.33
C PHE A 12 15.19 6.86 -16.80
N ALA A 13 14.07 7.48 -16.50
CA ALA A 13 13.78 8.89 -16.71
C ALA A 13 13.43 9.55 -15.36
N PRO A 14 13.93 10.76 -15.07
CA PRO A 14 13.52 11.49 -13.87
C PRO A 14 12.04 11.87 -13.96
N VAL A 15 11.35 11.82 -12.83
CA VAL A 15 9.93 12.17 -12.69
C VAL A 15 9.76 13.39 -11.81
N PHE A 16 10.24 13.30 -10.57
CA PHE A 16 10.08 14.32 -9.55
C PHE A 16 11.13 14.14 -8.47
N SER A 17 11.67 15.24 -7.95
CA SER A 17 12.60 15.21 -6.81
C SER A 17 11.99 16.01 -5.67
N VAL A 18 11.99 15.44 -4.47
CA VAL A 18 11.45 16.09 -3.27
C VAL A 18 12.17 15.62 -2.02
N LYS A 19 12.51 16.53 -1.13
CA LYS A 19 13.19 16.24 0.15
C LYS A 19 14.50 15.45 -0.02
N GLY A 20 15.20 15.62 -1.13
CA GLY A 20 16.45 14.90 -1.43
C GLY A 20 16.28 13.49 -2.02
N TYR A 21 15.05 13.07 -2.29
CA TYR A 21 14.74 11.78 -2.94
C TYR A 21 14.33 11.98 -4.39
N ASP A 22 14.88 11.14 -5.27
CA ASP A 22 14.67 11.19 -6.71
C ASP A 22 13.71 10.08 -7.14
N LEU A 23 12.47 10.45 -7.48
CA LEU A 23 11.53 9.54 -8.12
C LEU A 23 11.88 9.44 -9.60
N VAL A 24 12.13 8.22 -10.05
CA VAL A 24 12.45 7.89 -11.45
C VAL A 24 11.47 6.87 -12.00
N GLU A 25 11.33 6.82 -13.33
CA GLU A 25 10.53 5.84 -14.05
C GLU A 25 11.42 4.99 -14.95
N CYS A 26 11.34 3.66 -14.83
CA CYS A 26 12.06 2.74 -15.70
C CYS A 26 11.61 2.91 -17.16
N ARG A 27 12.54 3.15 -18.07
CA ARG A 27 12.23 3.32 -19.52
C ARG A 27 11.69 2.04 -20.16
N GLY A 28 11.98 0.86 -19.57
CA GLY A 28 11.52 -0.43 -20.07
C GLY A 28 10.09 -0.76 -19.67
N CYS A 29 9.83 -0.93 -18.38
CA CYS A 29 8.54 -1.43 -17.87
C CYS A 29 7.63 -0.34 -17.29
N LYS A 30 8.11 0.88 -17.13
CA LYS A 30 7.39 2.03 -16.56
C LYS A 30 7.12 1.96 -15.04
N LEU A 31 7.73 1.01 -14.33
CA LEU A 31 7.72 1.05 -12.87
C LEU A 31 8.43 2.32 -12.39
N ALA A 32 7.78 3.09 -11.54
CA ALA A 32 8.40 4.24 -10.91
C ALA A 32 8.89 3.87 -9.50
N TYR A 33 10.03 4.40 -9.08
CA TYR A 33 10.65 4.08 -7.79
C TYR A 33 11.64 5.17 -7.36
N ILE A 34 11.97 5.20 -6.08
CA ILE A 34 12.99 6.10 -5.53
C ILE A 34 14.38 5.54 -5.91
N ALA A 35 15.16 6.33 -6.65
CA ALA A 35 16.48 5.90 -7.15
C ALA A 35 17.56 5.87 -6.07
N ASN A 36 17.48 6.80 -5.13
CA ASN A 36 18.34 6.93 -3.96
C ASN A 36 17.57 6.58 -2.69
N GLN A 37 17.09 5.32 -2.60
CA GLN A 37 16.33 4.84 -1.44
C GLN A 37 17.11 5.07 -0.14
N PRO A 38 16.42 5.45 0.97
CA PRO A 38 17.04 5.58 2.28
C PRO A 38 17.68 4.26 2.71
N ASP A 39 18.74 4.30 3.49
CA ASP A 39 19.30 3.10 4.12
C ASP A 39 18.44 2.61 5.29
N ASP A 40 18.79 1.46 5.89
CA ASP A 40 17.98 0.86 6.96
C ASP A 40 17.97 1.71 8.24
N ALA A 41 19.10 2.41 8.53
CA ALA A 41 19.18 3.29 9.69
C ALA A 41 18.33 4.55 9.48
N GLU A 42 18.25 5.05 8.26
CA GLU A 42 17.38 6.18 7.90
C GLU A 42 15.91 5.78 7.93
N LEU A 43 15.54 4.63 7.38
CA LEU A 43 14.18 4.10 7.47
C LEU A 43 13.76 3.90 8.94
N ALA A 44 14.60 3.30 9.77
CA ALA A 44 14.31 3.12 11.19
C ALA A 44 14.04 4.47 11.89
N ARG A 45 14.83 5.52 11.58
CA ARG A 45 14.59 6.88 12.12
C ARG A 45 13.29 7.49 11.61
N ILE A 46 12.94 7.28 10.34
CA ILE A 46 11.70 7.76 9.74
C ILE A 46 10.49 7.13 10.44
N TYR A 47 10.52 5.81 10.64
CA TYR A 47 9.43 5.09 11.29
C TYR A 47 9.35 5.36 12.80
N SER A 48 10.46 5.54 13.51
CA SER A 48 10.45 5.91 14.93
C SER A 48 9.89 7.31 15.18
N GLY A 49 9.99 8.23 14.20
CA GLY A 49 9.40 9.56 14.29
C GLY A 49 7.87 9.62 14.17
N SER A 50 7.21 8.49 13.91
CA SER A 50 5.75 8.40 13.71
C SER A 50 4.96 8.02 14.97
N GLU A 51 5.56 8.08 16.16
CA GLU A 51 4.93 7.67 17.45
C GLU A 51 3.57 8.32 17.69
N GLY A 52 3.42 9.60 17.41
CA GLY A 52 2.14 10.32 17.56
C GLY A 52 1.03 9.82 16.65
N TYR A 53 1.38 9.44 15.42
CA TYR A 53 0.43 8.81 14.49
C TYR A 53 0.01 7.43 15.00
N HIS A 54 0.96 6.60 15.36
CA HIS A 54 0.67 5.26 15.90
C HIS A 54 -0.14 5.30 17.20
N ALA A 55 0.08 6.28 18.08
CA ALA A 55 -0.73 6.47 19.28
C ALA A 55 -2.21 6.77 18.92
N ALA A 56 -2.46 7.65 17.95
CA ALA A 56 -3.81 7.99 17.53
C ALA A 56 -4.55 6.79 16.88
N LEU A 57 -3.82 5.85 16.26
CA LEU A 57 -4.40 4.62 15.70
C LEU A 57 -4.93 3.65 16.78
N LYS A 58 -4.48 3.80 18.01
CA LYS A 58 -4.81 2.94 19.17
C LYS A 58 -5.91 3.53 20.06
N ASP A 59 -6.31 4.77 19.83
CA ASP A 59 -7.36 5.44 20.59
C ASP A 59 -8.71 5.34 19.87
N PRO A 60 -9.67 4.53 20.40
CA PRO A 60 -11.00 4.40 19.82
C PRO A 60 -11.80 5.70 19.74
N ALA A 61 -11.44 6.73 20.51
CA ALA A 61 -12.07 8.05 20.48
C ALA A 61 -11.44 8.96 19.42
N SER A 62 -10.30 8.60 18.85
CA SER A 62 -9.59 9.43 17.88
C SER A 62 -10.27 9.42 16.50
N PRO A 63 -10.21 10.54 15.73
CA PRO A 63 -10.62 10.55 14.35
C PRO A 63 -9.86 9.53 13.48
N GLN A 64 -8.59 9.26 13.79
CA GLN A 64 -7.73 8.31 13.08
C GLN A 64 -8.24 6.88 13.24
N TRP A 65 -8.69 6.50 14.43
CA TRP A 65 -9.34 5.20 14.65
C TRP A 65 -10.54 4.98 13.73
N ALA A 66 -11.42 5.99 13.60
CA ALA A 66 -12.57 5.91 12.71
C ALA A 66 -12.17 5.80 11.22
N VAL A 67 -11.05 6.42 10.83
CA VAL A 67 -10.50 6.28 9.47
C VAL A 67 -10.01 4.86 9.23
N ILE A 68 -9.19 4.30 10.12
CA ILE A 68 -8.65 2.94 9.98
C ILE A 68 -9.75 1.90 9.98
N ARG A 69 -10.76 2.05 10.84
CA ARG A 69 -11.91 1.15 10.84
C ARG A 69 -12.63 1.14 9.49
N ARG A 70 -12.90 2.32 8.91
CA ARG A 70 -13.49 2.44 7.57
C ARG A 70 -12.61 1.85 6.47
N THR A 71 -11.28 1.98 6.62
CA THR A 71 -10.32 1.36 5.71
C THR A 71 -10.38 -0.16 5.82
N ALA A 72 -10.38 -0.72 7.02
CA ALA A 72 -10.54 -2.16 7.25
C ALA A 72 -11.88 -2.71 6.71
N GLU A 73 -12.98 -1.97 6.88
CA GLU A 73 -14.29 -2.30 6.28
C GLU A 73 -14.21 -2.29 4.73
N ALA A 74 -13.43 -1.37 4.15
CA ALA A 74 -13.22 -1.33 2.70
C ALA A 74 -12.34 -2.48 2.20
N HIS A 75 -11.34 -2.92 2.97
CA HIS A 75 -10.57 -4.13 2.69
C HIS A 75 -11.50 -5.35 2.68
N MET A 76 -12.33 -5.52 3.71
CA MET A 76 -13.32 -6.60 3.76
C MET A 76 -14.31 -6.56 2.60
N ALA A 77 -14.76 -5.38 2.18
CA ALA A 77 -15.64 -5.25 1.02
C ALA A 77 -14.97 -5.75 -0.27
N PHE A 78 -13.66 -5.53 -0.46
CA PHE A 78 -12.94 -6.09 -1.60
C PHE A 78 -12.73 -7.60 -1.46
N MET A 79 -12.52 -8.10 -0.24
CA MET A 79 -12.37 -9.53 0.05
C MET A 79 -13.56 -10.37 -0.42
N SER A 80 -14.77 -9.78 -0.58
CA SER A 80 -15.94 -10.48 -1.16
C SER A 80 -15.69 -11.05 -2.57
N ARG A 81 -14.60 -10.67 -3.22
CA ARG A 81 -14.19 -11.11 -4.57
C ARG A 81 -13.30 -12.36 -4.57
N VAL A 82 -12.90 -12.83 -3.40
CA VAL A 82 -12.09 -14.02 -3.16
C VAL A 82 -12.80 -14.95 -2.18
N PRO A 83 -12.35 -16.20 -1.96
CA PRO A 83 -12.99 -17.10 -0.99
C PRO A 83 -13.19 -16.46 0.38
N GLN A 84 -14.36 -16.65 0.99
CA GLN A 84 -14.79 -15.97 2.22
C GLN A 84 -14.44 -16.74 3.52
N SER A 85 -13.61 -17.77 3.44
CA SER A 85 -13.16 -18.56 4.58
C SER A 85 -11.82 -19.22 4.27
N GLY A 86 -11.22 -19.82 5.29
CA GLY A 86 -9.94 -20.48 5.21
C GLY A 86 -8.86 -19.79 6.03
N ARG A 87 -7.61 -20.20 5.87
CA ARG A 87 -6.45 -19.66 6.59
C ARG A 87 -5.93 -18.40 5.90
N LEU A 88 -5.91 -17.30 6.64
CA LEU A 88 -5.49 -15.99 6.16
C LEU A 88 -4.31 -15.45 6.98
N ILE A 89 -3.29 -14.93 6.30
CA ILE A 89 -2.28 -14.07 6.93
C ILE A 89 -2.35 -12.66 6.34
N ASP A 90 -2.28 -11.65 7.23
CA ASP A 90 -2.15 -10.25 6.84
C ASP A 90 -0.73 -9.75 7.13
N VAL A 91 -0.04 -9.30 6.10
CA VAL A 91 1.35 -8.81 6.16
C VAL A 91 1.34 -7.31 6.36
N GLY A 92 1.99 -6.85 7.44
CA GLY A 92 1.91 -5.45 7.87
C GLY A 92 0.54 -5.11 8.47
N CYS A 93 0.01 -6.00 9.32
CA CYS A 93 -1.37 -5.93 9.81
C CYS A 93 -1.63 -4.78 10.80
N SER A 94 -0.63 -3.96 11.13
CA SER A 94 -0.74 -2.80 12.01
C SER A 94 -1.46 -3.16 13.34
N THR A 95 -2.47 -2.39 13.73
CA THR A 95 -3.26 -2.59 14.96
C THR A 95 -4.27 -3.76 14.89
N GLY A 96 -4.30 -4.54 13.81
CA GLY A 96 -5.11 -5.75 13.68
C GLY A 96 -6.59 -5.52 13.37
N GLN A 97 -7.03 -4.31 13.02
CA GLN A 97 -8.46 -4.03 12.78
C GLN A 97 -9.03 -4.85 11.62
N PHE A 98 -8.28 -5.00 10.52
CA PHE A 98 -8.71 -5.85 9.41
C PHE A 98 -8.80 -7.32 9.83
N LEU A 99 -7.79 -7.84 10.55
CA LEU A 99 -7.79 -9.22 11.05
C LEU A 99 -8.95 -9.50 11.99
N GLY A 100 -9.33 -8.52 12.84
CA GLY A 100 -10.52 -8.62 13.68
C GLY A 100 -11.80 -8.81 12.88
N LEU A 101 -11.98 -8.05 11.80
CA LEU A 101 -13.12 -8.19 10.88
C LEU A 101 -13.07 -9.49 10.08
N ALA A 102 -11.90 -9.88 9.58
CA ALA A 102 -11.71 -11.12 8.84
C ALA A 102 -12.07 -12.34 9.70
N ARG A 103 -11.60 -12.39 10.96
CA ARG A 103 -11.96 -13.44 11.91
C ARG A 103 -13.47 -13.50 12.17
N ALA A 104 -14.10 -12.35 12.39
CA ALA A 104 -15.55 -12.26 12.58
C ALA A 104 -16.33 -12.73 11.35
N SER A 105 -15.72 -12.69 10.16
CA SER A 105 -16.27 -13.16 8.89
C SER A 105 -16.00 -14.64 8.59
N GLY A 106 -15.28 -15.36 9.48
CA GLY A 106 -15.08 -16.81 9.36
C GLY A 106 -13.69 -17.24 8.87
N TYR A 107 -12.71 -16.32 8.75
CA TYR A 107 -11.32 -16.70 8.48
C TYR A 107 -10.60 -17.16 9.75
N GLU A 108 -9.72 -18.15 9.60
CA GLU A 108 -8.67 -18.44 10.56
C GLU A 108 -7.51 -17.47 10.28
N VAL A 109 -7.31 -16.50 11.17
CA VAL A 109 -6.42 -15.37 10.91
C VAL A 109 -5.08 -15.47 11.63
N SER A 110 -4.03 -15.04 10.94
CA SER A 110 -2.70 -14.76 11.47
C SER A 110 -2.19 -13.43 10.90
N GLY A 111 -1.10 -12.89 11.43
CA GLY A 111 -0.51 -11.66 10.91
C GLY A 111 0.94 -11.51 11.27
N VAL A 112 1.66 -10.69 10.51
CA VAL A 112 3.02 -10.24 10.81
C VAL A 112 3.06 -8.71 10.85
N GLU A 113 3.81 -8.15 11.81
CA GLU A 113 3.93 -6.71 12.01
C GLU A 113 5.25 -6.37 12.71
N PHE A 114 5.98 -5.36 12.21
CA PHE A 114 7.24 -4.91 12.80
C PHE A 114 7.03 -4.21 14.15
N SER A 115 6.02 -3.34 14.24
CA SER A 115 5.76 -2.53 15.44
C SER A 115 5.30 -3.38 16.62
N GLU A 116 6.13 -3.48 17.65
CA GLU A 116 5.76 -4.18 18.89
C GLU A 116 4.52 -3.56 19.54
N ASP A 117 4.45 -2.25 19.58
CA ASP A 117 3.31 -1.51 20.10
C ASP A 117 2.00 -1.84 19.36
N SER A 118 2.05 -2.01 18.04
CA SER A 118 0.88 -2.39 17.25
C SER A 118 0.47 -3.83 17.52
N ARG A 119 1.45 -4.76 17.61
CA ARG A 119 1.20 -6.16 18.00
C ARG A 119 0.58 -6.28 19.38
N GLN A 120 1.13 -5.56 20.37
CA GLN A 120 0.59 -5.53 21.73
C GLN A 120 -0.86 -5.00 21.75
N PHE A 121 -1.13 -3.95 20.99
CA PHE A 121 -2.49 -3.42 20.86
C PHE A 121 -3.44 -4.46 20.25
N ALA A 122 -3.04 -5.11 19.14
CA ALA A 122 -3.84 -6.16 18.50
C ALA A 122 -4.15 -7.33 19.43
N ALA A 123 -3.17 -7.73 20.26
CA ALA A 123 -3.35 -8.77 21.27
C ALA A 123 -4.35 -8.34 22.34
N ASN A 124 -4.20 -7.14 22.90
CA ASN A 124 -5.03 -6.66 24.01
C ASN A 124 -6.46 -6.32 23.56
N HIS A 125 -6.61 -5.74 22.38
CA HIS A 125 -7.91 -5.22 21.93
C HIS A 125 -8.73 -6.25 21.15
N PHE A 126 -8.05 -7.07 20.34
CA PHE A 126 -8.73 -8.05 19.49
C PHE A 126 -8.43 -9.50 19.88
N GLY A 127 -7.53 -9.77 20.84
CA GLY A 127 -7.10 -11.13 21.20
C GLY A 127 -6.44 -11.83 20.00
N LEU A 128 -5.62 -11.10 19.24
CA LEU A 128 -4.88 -11.61 18.06
C LEU A 128 -3.45 -11.95 18.44
N THR A 129 -2.92 -13.06 17.93
CA THR A 129 -1.49 -13.36 17.99
C THR A 129 -0.84 -12.92 16.68
N ILE A 130 0.05 -11.90 16.77
CA ILE A 130 0.74 -11.34 15.61
C ILE A 130 2.23 -11.64 15.75
N GLU A 131 2.81 -12.22 14.70
CA GLU A 131 4.24 -12.53 14.63
C GLU A 131 5.06 -11.24 14.39
N PRO A 132 6.26 -11.10 14.99
CA PRO A 132 7.14 -9.97 14.70
C PRO A 132 7.83 -10.16 13.34
N GLY A 133 8.04 -9.07 12.62
CA GLY A 133 8.85 -9.06 11.39
C GLY A 133 8.05 -8.91 10.10
N SER A 134 8.55 -9.50 9.04
CA SER A 134 8.04 -9.46 7.66
C SER A 134 7.44 -10.79 7.21
N ILE A 135 7.00 -10.84 5.97
CA ILE A 135 6.54 -12.08 5.33
C ILE A 135 7.61 -13.20 5.31
N HIS A 136 8.89 -12.83 5.41
CA HIS A 136 10.01 -13.79 5.41
C HIS A 136 10.27 -14.40 6.78
N ASP A 137 9.69 -13.83 7.85
CA ASP A 137 9.93 -14.23 9.23
C ASP A 137 8.79 -15.08 9.80
N THR A 138 7.69 -15.26 9.06
CA THR A 138 6.52 -16.00 9.53
C THR A 138 6.78 -17.48 9.70
N ALA A 139 6.21 -18.08 10.74
CA ALA A 139 6.23 -19.50 11.00
C ALA A 139 5.21 -20.31 10.17
N GLN A 140 4.48 -19.68 9.25
CA GLN A 140 3.50 -20.37 8.41
C GLN A 140 4.19 -21.34 7.43
N GLU A 141 3.68 -22.56 7.35
CA GLU A 141 4.22 -23.58 6.43
C GLU A 141 3.93 -23.22 4.95
N PRO A 142 4.87 -23.46 4.03
CA PRO A 142 4.63 -23.27 2.61
C PRO A 142 3.41 -24.07 2.12
N GLY A 143 2.60 -23.45 1.28
CA GLY A 143 1.40 -24.06 0.71
C GLY A 143 0.24 -24.29 1.70
N SER A 144 0.28 -23.65 2.87
CA SER A 144 -0.72 -23.86 3.92
C SER A 144 -1.84 -22.84 3.95
N LEU A 145 -1.70 -21.72 3.25
CA LEU A 145 -2.63 -20.59 3.34
C LEU A 145 -3.60 -20.54 2.15
N ASP A 146 -4.83 -20.17 2.42
CA ASP A 146 -5.85 -19.87 1.43
C ASP A 146 -5.72 -18.45 0.89
N VAL A 147 -5.39 -17.52 1.78
CA VAL A 147 -5.27 -16.09 1.47
C VAL A 147 -4.06 -15.47 2.15
N VAL A 148 -3.30 -14.69 1.39
CA VAL A 148 -2.31 -13.73 1.90
C VAL A 148 -2.83 -12.34 1.58
N THR A 149 -2.82 -11.42 2.55
CA THR A 149 -3.15 -10.01 2.33
C THR A 149 -1.95 -9.10 2.58
N MET A 150 -1.87 -7.99 1.84
CA MET A 150 -0.82 -6.98 1.98
C MET A 150 -1.41 -5.61 1.57
N PHE A 151 -2.04 -4.92 2.53
CA PHE A 151 -2.72 -3.66 2.27
C PHE A 151 -1.82 -2.46 2.58
N ASP A 152 -1.50 -1.68 1.54
CA ASP A 152 -0.64 -0.50 1.62
C ASP A 152 0.74 -0.79 2.24
N VAL A 153 1.36 -1.89 1.80
CA VAL A 153 2.67 -2.37 2.27
C VAL A 153 3.67 -2.54 1.13
N ILE A 154 3.22 -3.04 -0.03
CA ILE A 154 4.11 -3.44 -1.13
C ILE A 154 4.93 -2.29 -1.71
N GLU A 155 4.47 -1.06 -1.61
CA GLU A 155 5.18 0.15 -1.99
C GLU A 155 6.31 0.53 -1.04
N HIS A 156 6.30 0.01 0.18
CA HIS A 156 7.27 0.31 1.22
C HIS A 156 8.44 -0.68 1.28
N VAL A 157 8.31 -1.87 0.70
CA VAL A 157 9.31 -2.93 0.83
C VAL A 157 10.47 -2.74 -0.16
N ARG A 158 11.67 -3.20 0.21
CA ARG A 158 12.88 -3.03 -0.62
C ARG A 158 12.91 -3.94 -1.85
N ASP A 159 12.45 -5.17 -1.71
CA ASP A 159 12.37 -6.14 -2.80
C ASP A 159 10.94 -6.71 -2.94
N PRO A 160 10.03 -5.94 -3.57
CA PRO A 160 8.65 -6.35 -3.71
C PRO A 160 8.46 -7.65 -4.50
N ILE A 161 9.39 -7.99 -5.40
CA ILE A 161 9.32 -9.27 -6.13
C ILE A 161 9.66 -10.44 -5.19
N ALA A 162 10.61 -10.27 -4.27
CA ALA A 162 10.91 -11.30 -3.26
C ALA A 162 9.72 -11.50 -2.33
N ASP A 163 9.08 -10.43 -1.86
CA ASP A 163 7.90 -10.50 -0.99
C ASP A 163 6.70 -11.15 -1.69
N MET A 164 6.45 -10.81 -2.95
CA MET A 164 5.41 -11.47 -3.76
C MET A 164 5.69 -12.96 -3.95
N ARG A 165 6.95 -13.37 -4.13
CA ARG A 165 7.35 -14.78 -4.21
C ARG A 165 7.19 -15.50 -2.87
N ALA A 166 7.48 -14.84 -1.75
CA ALA A 166 7.21 -15.38 -0.42
C ALA A 166 5.71 -15.60 -0.21
N ALA A 167 4.86 -14.64 -0.58
CA ALA A 167 3.42 -14.80 -0.57
C ALA A 167 2.96 -15.98 -1.45
N HIS A 168 3.54 -16.12 -2.66
CA HIS A 168 3.25 -17.24 -3.55
C HIS A 168 3.66 -18.60 -2.93
N ALA A 169 4.79 -18.66 -2.23
CA ALA A 169 5.24 -19.89 -1.57
C ALA A 169 4.31 -20.30 -0.43
N LEU A 170 3.83 -19.37 0.38
CA LEU A 170 2.92 -19.62 1.51
C LEU A 170 1.52 -20.08 1.07
N LEU A 171 1.05 -19.62 -0.08
CA LEU A 171 -0.26 -19.97 -0.60
C LEU A 171 -0.31 -21.41 -1.11
N ARG A 172 -1.42 -22.12 -0.83
CA ARG A 172 -1.72 -23.38 -1.50
C ARG A 172 -2.03 -23.16 -3.00
N PRO A 173 -1.93 -24.18 -3.86
CA PRO A 173 -2.46 -24.09 -5.22
C PRO A 173 -3.92 -23.61 -5.22
N GLY A 174 -4.24 -22.64 -6.08
CA GLY A 174 -5.55 -21.98 -6.12
C GLY A 174 -5.79 -20.91 -5.03
N GLY A 175 -4.84 -20.69 -4.11
CA GLY A 175 -4.90 -19.65 -3.09
C GLY A 175 -4.78 -18.23 -3.67
N TRP A 176 -5.13 -17.21 -2.89
CA TRP A 176 -5.23 -15.83 -3.34
C TRP A 176 -4.30 -14.89 -2.58
N PHE A 177 -3.61 -14.05 -3.32
CA PHE A 177 -2.89 -12.89 -2.81
C PHE A 177 -3.70 -11.61 -3.08
N VAL A 178 -4.02 -10.86 -2.04
CA VAL A 178 -4.84 -9.65 -2.12
C VAL A 178 -4.06 -8.47 -1.57
N LEU A 179 -3.97 -7.40 -2.34
CA LEU A 179 -3.19 -6.23 -1.96
C LEU A 179 -3.82 -4.91 -2.40
N SER A 180 -3.43 -3.83 -1.76
CA SER A 180 -3.75 -2.46 -2.16
C SER A 180 -2.49 -1.60 -2.19
N THR A 181 -2.51 -0.55 -3.01
CA THR A 181 -1.42 0.42 -3.12
C THR A 181 -1.90 1.68 -3.86
N PRO A 182 -1.26 2.85 -3.66
CA PRO A 182 -1.49 4.03 -4.49
C PRO A 182 -1.22 3.79 -5.98
N ASN A 183 -1.96 4.48 -6.83
CA ASN A 183 -1.91 4.35 -8.28
C ASN A 183 -1.31 5.59 -8.95
N ILE A 184 -0.04 5.54 -9.33
CA ILE A 184 0.64 6.67 -9.99
C ILE A 184 0.02 7.04 -11.36
N ASP A 185 -0.68 6.10 -12.02
CA ASP A 185 -1.38 6.31 -13.28
C ASP A 185 -2.88 6.62 -13.09
N GLY A 186 -3.34 6.83 -11.85
CA GLY A 186 -4.68 7.34 -11.57
C GLY A 186 -4.94 8.67 -12.25
N LEU A 187 -6.21 9.04 -12.43
CA LEU A 187 -6.58 10.26 -13.16
C LEU A 187 -5.95 11.51 -12.53
N PHE A 188 -6.05 11.65 -11.20
CA PHE A 188 -5.45 12.77 -10.46
C PHE A 188 -3.91 12.79 -10.59
N PRO A 189 -3.15 11.74 -10.22
CA PRO A 189 -1.70 11.76 -10.32
C PRO A 189 -1.20 12.01 -11.74
N ARG A 190 -1.84 11.42 -12.74
CA ARG A 190 -1.48 11.57 -14.16
C ARG A 190 -1.68 12.99 -14.68
N LEU A 191 -2.80 13.64 -14.31
CA LEU A 191 -3.07 15.02 -14.74
C LEU A 191 -2.20 16.05 -14.00
N SER A 192 -1.86 15.79 -12.73
CA SER A 192 -1.07 16.71 -11.90
C SER A 192 0.45 16.56 -12.10
N ARG A 193 0.94 15.39 -12.50
CA ARG A 193 2.37 15.08 -12.70
C ARG A 193 3.13 16.11 -13.57
N PRO A 194 2.60 16.61 -14.72
CA PRO A 194 3.31 17.60 -15.55
C PRO A 194 3.58 18.93 -14.83
N LEU A 195 2.81 19.25 -13.80
CA LEU A 195 2.97 20.47 -13.01
C LEU A 195 3.86 20.28 -11.76
N ALA A 196 4.19 19.04 -11.40
CA ALA A 196 4.91 18.70 -10.18
C ALA A 196 6.22 19.52 -10.05
N ASN A 197 7.08 19.47 -11.06
CA ASN A 197 8.37 20.18 -11.07
C ASN A 197 8.22 21.71 -11.17
N ARG A 198 7.17 22.22 -11.85
CA ARG A 198 6.92 23.68 -11.95
C ARG A 198 6.43 24.27 -10.63
N LEU A 199 5.64 23.48 -9.91
CA LEU A 199 5.03 23.91 -8.66
C LEU A 199 5.89 23.56 -7.45
N ASP A 200 6.93 22.75 -7.63
CA ASP A 200 7.68 22.11 -6.53
C ASP A 200 6.72 21.49 -5.50
N TYR A 201 5.71 20.79 -6.04
CA TYR A 201 4.63 20.23 -5.23
C TYR A 201 3.88 19.12 -5.97
N TRP A 202 3.94 17.91 -5.41
CA TRP A 202 3.13 16.77 -5.85
C TRP A 202 2.84 15.88 -4.65
N PRO A 203 1.65 15.91 -4.08
CA PRO A 203 1.34 15.21 -2.82
C PRO A 203 1.17 13.69 -2.96
N HIS A 204 1.24 13.13 -4.18
CA HIS A 204 0.96 11.73 -4.42
C HIS A 204 2.10 10.76 -4.02
N PRO A 205 3.39 10.99 -4.36
CA PRO A 205 4.41 9.95 -4.23
C PRO A 205 4.97 9.69 -2.83
N GLU A 206 4.71 10.52 -1.84
CA GLU A 206 5.09 10.37 -0.42
C GLU A 206 6.49 9.82 -0.09
N PRO A 207 7.58 10.30 -0.73
CA PRO A 207 8.91 9.87 -0.33
C PRO A 207 9.28 10.40 1.07
N PRO A 208 10.07 9.68 1.85
CA PRO A 208 10.73 8.41 1.52
C PRO A 208 9.95 7.15 1.90
N TYR A 209 8.73 7.29 2.37
CA TYR A 209 7.93 6.14 2.82
C TYR A 209 7.63 5.17 1.67
N HIS A 210 7.15 5.69 0.52
CA HIS A 210 6.87 4.88 -0.65
C HIS A 210 8.13 4.75 -1.53
N LEU A 211 8.79 3.60 -1.46
CA LEU A 211 9.98 3.29 -2.27
C LEU A 211 9.61 3.01 -3.73
N TYR A 212 8.41 2.48 -3.96
CA TYR A 212 7.86 2.17 -5.27
C TYR A 212 6.52 2.88 -5.48
N GLN A 213 6.24 3.19 -6.74
CA GLN A 213 4.97 3.78 -7.17
C GLN A 213 4.38 2.90 -8.25
N TYR A 214 3.32 2.19 -7.91
CA TYR A 214 2.69 1.25 -8.82
C TYR A 214 1.63 1.91 -9.70
N SER A 215 1.46 1.39 -10.89
CA SER A 215 0.21 1.45 -11.66
C SER A 215 -0.42 0.06 -11.67
N VAL A 216 -1.68 -0.05 -12.05
CA VAL A 216 -2.34 -1.36 -12.24
C VAL A 216 -1.50 -2.26 -13.15
N ARG A 217 -0.94 -1.71 -14.23
CA ARG A 217 -0.10 -2.43 -15.18
C ARG A 217 1.21 -2.94 -14.56
N THR A 218 1.93 -2.08 -13.82
CA THR A 218 3.23 -2.46 -13.26
C THR A 218 3.08 -3.42 -12.07
N LEU A 219 2.00 -3.30 -11.30
CA LEU A 219 1.69 -4.25 -10.23
C LEU A 219 1.29 -5.61 -10.81
N ALA A 220 0.43 -5.64 -11.84
CA ALA A 220 0.07 -6.87 -12.54
C ALA A 220 1.30 -7.59 -13.09
N ALA A 221 2.20 -6.87 -13.78
CA ALA A 221 3.44 -7.44 -14.32
C ALA A 221 4.39 -7.95 -13.20
N SER A 222 4.39 -7.31 -12.02
CA SER A 222 5.16 -7.76 -10.87
C SER A 222 4.61 -9.07 -10.30
N LEU A 223 3.29 -9.17 -10.17
CA LEU A 223 2.59 -10.37 -9.72
C LEU A 223 2.78 -11.54 -10.70
N GLU A 224 2.64 -11.29 -12.00
CA GLU A 224 2.90 -12.30 -13.04
C GLU A 224 4.35 -12.79 -12.99
N LYS A 225 5.33 -11.89 -12.82
CA LYS A 225 6.74 -12.26 -12.62
C LYS A 225 6.97 -13.10 -11.37
N ALA A 226 6.17 -12.93 -10.33
CA ALA A 226 6.21 -13.73 -9.11
C ALA A 226 5.44 -15.05 -9.21
N GLY A 227 4.78 -15.35 -10.36
CA GLY A 227 4.09 -16.61 -10.62
C GLY A 227 2.57 -16.58 -10.44
N PHE A 228 1.98 -15.42 -10.19
CA PHE A 228 0.54 -15.28 -10.03
C PHE A 228 -0.20 -15.08 -11.35
N ARG A 229 -1.47 -15.46 -11.38
CA ARG A 229 -2.45 -15.04 -12.37
C ARG A 229 -3.26 -13.87 -11.81
N VAL A 230 -3.18 -12.72 -12.45
CA VAL A 230 -3.91 -11.52 -12.03
C VAL A 230 -5.42 -11.72 -12.17
N GLY A 231 -6.15 -11.31 -11.16
CA GLY A 231 -7.59 -11.41 -11.02
C GLY A 231 -8.29 -10.05 -10.93
N PRO A 232 -9.31 -9.89 -10.08
CA PRO A 232 -10.08 -8.65 -9.99
C PRO A 232 -9.25 -7.45 -9.52
N VAL A 233 -9.56 -6.29 -10.11
CA VAL A 233 -9.05 -4.97 -9.71
C VAL A 233 -10.23 -4.09 -9.31
N MET A 234 -10.05 -3.27 -8.29
CA MET A 234 -11.05 -2.28 -7.89
C MET A 234 -10.37 -0.95 -7.59
N HIS A 235 -10.75 0.07 -8.34
CA HIS A 235 -10.26 1.43 -8.14
C HIS A 235 -10.99 2.13 -7.01
N ARG A 236 -10.21 2.89 -6.24
CA ARG A 236 -10.70 3.77 -5.18
C ARG A 236 -9.97 5.10 -5.24
N ARG A 237 -10.26 5.98 -4.30
CA ARG A 237 -9.54 7.23 -4.12
C ARG A 237 -8.90 7.28 -2.74
N ILE A 238 -7.80 7.97 -2.65
CA ILE A 238 -7.24 8.43 -1.38
C ILE A 238 -8.18 9.52 -0.81
N PRO A 239 -8.43 9.58 0.50
CA PRO A 239 -9.23 10.65 1.09
C PRO A 239 -8.71 12.05 0.69
N LEU A 240 -9.61 12.95 0.30
CA LEU A 240 -9.21 14.26 -0.24
C LEU A 240 -8.46 15.12 0.78
N ASP A 241 -8.85 15.04 2.05
CA ASP A 241 -8.19 15.73 3.16
C ASP A 241 -6.77 15.20 3.42
N TYR A 242 -6.51 13.93 3.15
CA TYR A 242 -5.17 13.36 3.16
C TYR A 242 -4.33 13.91 1.99
N THR A 243 -4.85 13.86 0.77
CA THR A 243 -4.13 14.28 -0.45
C THR A 243 -3.91 15.79 -0.50
N PHE A 244 -4.95 16.59 -0.27
CA PHE A 244 -4.91 18.04 -0.47
C PHE A 244 -4.78 18.84 0.84
N GLY A 245 -5.02 18.20 1.97
CA GLY A 245 -5.13 18.81 3.29
C GLY A 245 -6.57 19.15 3.65
N ASN A 246 -6.82 19.28 4.94
CA ASN A 246 -8.13 19.70 5.46
C ASN A 246 -8.40 21.21 5.23
N LEU A 247 -9.62 21.67 5.51
CA LEU A 247 -10.03 23.05 5.32
C LEU A 247 -9.10 24.07 6.00
N ALA A 248 -8.60 23.74 7.21
CA ALA A 248 -7.66 24.60 7.93
C ALA A 248 -6.29 24.70 7.24
N ALA A 249 -5.82 23.62 6.61
CA ALA A 249 -4.59 23.65 5.83
C ALA A 249 -4.77 24.41 4.50
N LEU A 250 -5.92 24.25 3.85
CA LEU A 250 -6.25 24.95 2.61
C LEU A 250 -6.41 26.46 2.83
N SER A 251 -7.04 26.89 3.93
CA SER A 251 -7.20 28.33 4.25
C SER A 251 -5.87 29.03 4.51
N LYS A 252 -4.83 28.30 4.95
CA LYS A 252 -3.49 28.86 5.21
C LYS A 252 -2.59 28.92 3.96
N SER A 253 -2.96 28.29 2.85
CA SER A 253 -2.14 28.21 1.64
C SER A 253 -2.97 28.38 0.37
N PRO A 254 -3.04 29.59 -0.20
CA PRO A 254 -3.74 29.85 -1.47
C PRO A 254 -3.24 28.95 -2.63
N LYS A 255 -1.93 28.65 -2.67
CA LYS A 255 -1.34 27.71 -3.64
C LYS A 255 -1.95 26.34 -3.52
N ARG A 256 -2.03 25.78 -2.30
CA ARG A 256 -2.62 24.48 -2.03
C ARG A 256 -4.12 24.45 -2.30
N ALA A 257 -4.83 25.52 -1.94
CA ALA A 257 -6.26 25.65 -2.23
C ALA A 257 -6.55 25.67 -3.73
N ALA A 258 -5.79 26.46 -4.50
CA ALA A 258 -5.91 26.49 -5.97
C ALA A 258 -5.58 25.12 -6.61
N TYR A 259 -4.53 24.43 -6.12
CA TYR A 259 -4.17 23.10 -6.57
C TYR A 259 -5.29 22.09 -6.27
N ALA A 260 -5.86 22.13 -5.06
CA ALA A 260 -6.99 21.28 -4.68
C ALA A 260 -8.22 21.55 -5.55
N ALA A 261 -8.58 22.83 -5.77
CA ALA A 261 -9.71 23.20 -6.62
C ALA A 261 -9.55 22.69 -8.06
N LEU A 262 -8.31 22.71 -8.59
CA LEU A 262 -8.02 22.23 -9.95
C LEU A 262 -8.07 20.70 -10.07
N PHE A 263 -7.54 19.97 -9.08
CA PHE A 263 -7.30 18.54 -9.21
C PHE A 263 -8.24 17.65 -8.39
N ALA A 264 -8.90 18.12 -7.34
CA ALA A 264 -9.84 17.31 -6.56
C ALA A 264 -10.99 16.71 -7.40
N PRO A 265 -11.55 17.41 -8.41
CA PRO A 265 -12.54 16.79 -9.30
C PRO A 265 -12.03 15.54 -10.01
N SER A 266 -10.76 15.52 -10.42
CA SER A 266 -10.16 14.32 -11.07
C SER A 266 -9.98 13.14 -10.09
N ALA A 267 -9.64 13.42 -8.82
CA ALA A 267 -9.60 12.38 -7.79
C ALA A 267 -10.99 11.82 -7.47
N LEU A 268 -12.03 12.65 -7.52
CA LEU A 268 -13.42 12.22 -7.31
C LEU A 268 -13.95 11.34 -8.45
N VAL A 269 -13.65 11.72 -9.70
CA VAL A 269 -14.15 11.03 -10.91
C VAL A 269 -13.34 9.77 -11.22
N GLY A 270 -12.03 9.77 -10.92
CA GLY A 270 -11.11 8.70 -11.26
C GLY A 270 -11.62 7.29 -10.97
N PRO A 271 -12.11 6.96 -9.76
CA PRO A 271 -12.62 5.62 -9.45
C PRO A 271 -13.77 5.16 -10.32
N TRP A 272 -14.67 6.07 -10.71
CA TRP A 272 -15.86 5.76 -11.53
C TRP A 272 -15.53 5.33 -12.96
N ILE A 273 -14.38 5.76 -13.45
CA ILE A 273 -13.91 5.45 -14.81
C ILE A 273 -12.73 4.47 -14.81
N GLY A 274 -12.49 3.75 -13.69
CA GLY A 274 -11.38 2.81 -13.57
C GLY A 274 -9.99 3.47 -13.53
N GLN A 275 -9.89 4.70 -13.02
CA GLN A 275 -8.65 5.49 -12.93
C GLN A 275 -8.51 6.15 -11.54
N GLY A 276 -8.87 5.43 -10.48
CA GLY A 276 -8.65 5.90 -9.11
C GLY A 276 -7.16 6.06 -8.80
N ASP A 277 -6.85 6.93 -7.86
CA ASP A 277 -5.49 7.19 -7.35
C ASP A 277 -5.03 6.18 -6.31
N TRP A 278 -5.87 5.22 -6.00
CA TRP A 278 -5.62 4.04 -5.18
C TRP A 278 -6.41 2.85 -5.72
N PHE A 279 -5.90 1.62 -5.54
CA PHE A 279 -6.60 0.44 -6.02
C PHE A 279 -6.29 -0.82 -5.21
N TYR A 280 -7.22 -1.76 -5.24
CA TYR A 280 -7.02 -3.14 -4.85
C TYR A 280 -6.74 -4.00 -6.07
N MET A 281 -5.95 -5.03 -5.87
CA MET A 281 -5.74 -6.11 -6.83
C MET A 281 -5.70 -7.45 -6.10
N ALA A 282 -6.38 -8.43 -6.64
CA ALA A 282 -6.23 -9.82 -6.20
C ALA A 282 -5.58 -10.64 -7.32
N ALA A 283 -4.73 -11.58 -6.93
CA ALA A 283 -4.06 -12.48 -7.84
C ALA A 283 -4.07 -13.90 -7.28
N GLN A 284 -4.21 -14.89 -8.14
CA GLN A 284 -4.34 -16.29 -7.75
C GLN A 284 -3.06 -17.06 -8.05
N LYS A 285 -2.61 -17.87 -7.10
CA LYS A 285 -1.61 -18.90 -7.37
C LYS A 285 -2.24 -19.96 -8.28
N PRO A 286 -1.68 -20.24 -9.45
CA PRO A 286 -2.17 -21.33 -10.31
C PRO A 286 -2.27 -22.66 -9.57
N ALA A 287 -3.22 -23.51 -10.01
CA ALA A 287 -3.42 -24.86 -9.45
C ALA A 287 -2.29 -25.80 -9.81
#